data_9e212e519c84ef1b9af0e00f308f021a
#
_entry.id   9e212e519c84ef1b9af0e00f308f021a
#
_cell.length_a   1.000
_cell.length_b   1.000
_cell.length_c   1.000
_cell.angle_alpha   90.00
_cell.angle_beta   90.00
_cell.angle_gamma   90.00
#
_symmetry.space_group_name_H-M   'P 1'
#
loop_
_entity.id
_entity.type
_entity.pdbx_description
1 polymer ?
#
loop_
_entity_poly.entity_id
_entity_poly.type
_entity_poly.pdbx_seq_one_letter_code
_entity_poly.pdbx_strand_id
1 'polypeptide(L)'
;MNITFLGATKTVTGSNFLLEGAGKKILIDCGLYQGKAAEERENYSDFAYNVQDIDFLLLTHAHIDHSGKIPKLYVDGYRNPVIATKATCDLCSIMLPDSRTYSRDGKWVEK
;
A
#
# COMPACT_ATOMS: atom_id res chain seq x y z
N MET A 1 -9.27 16.73 11.93
CA MET A 1 -8.81 15.39 11.49
C MET A 1 -9.77 14.84 10.45
N ASN A 2 -9.22 14.37 9.36
CA ASN A 2 -10.02 13.82 8.26
C ASN A 2 -9.55 12.42 7.93
N ILE A 3 -10.49 11.56 7.51
CA ILE A 3 -10.16 10.26 6.98
C ILE A 3 -10.77 10.14 5.59
N THR A 4 -9.98 9.71 4.63
CA THR A 4 -10.40 9.49 3.24
C THR A 4 -10.37 8.01 2.95
N PHE A 5 -11.48 7.48 2.47
CA PHE A 5 -11.58 6.07 2.09
C PHE A 5 -11.17 5.93 0.64
N LEU A 6 -10.07 5.25 0.40
CA LEU A 6 -9.47 5.15 -0.93
C LEU A 6 -9.68 3.76 -1.55
N GLY A 7 -9.94 2.75 -0.72
CA GLY A 7 -10.18 1.41 -1.20
C GLY A 7 -10.94 0.59 -0.18
N ALA A 8 -11.42 -0.57 -0.60
CA ALA A 8 -12.20 -1.50 0.24
C ALA A 8 -13.48 -0.87 0.80
N THR A 9 -14.01 0.15 0.14
CA THR A 9 -15.22 0.83 0.62
C THR A 9 -16.50 0.16 0.13
N LYS A 10 -16.44 -0.40 -1.07
CA LYS A 10 -17.56 -1.16 -1.64
C LYS A 10 -17.10 -2.51 -2.13
N THR A 11 -15.90 -2.91 -1.76
CA THR A 11 -15.30 -4.20 -2.07
C THR A 11 -14.60 -4.70 -0.82
N VAL A 12 -14.25 -5.97 -0.78
CA VAL A 12 -13.59 -6.55 0.38
C VAL A 12 -12.07 -6.49 0.30
N THR A 13 -11.52 -6.10 -0.85
CA THR A 13 -10.07 -6.06 -1.04
C THR A 13 -9.61 -4.67 -1.45
N GLY A 14 -8.29 -4.44 -1.46
CA GLY A 14 -7.72 -3.16 -1.82
C GLY A 14 -7.77 -2.13 -0.71
N SER A 15 -7.54 -2.55 0.51
CA SER A 15 -7.64 -1.67 1.69
C SER A 15 -6.64 -0.51 1.60
N ASN A 16 -7.13 0.72 1.73
CA ASN A 16 -6.29 1.91 1.63
C ASN A 16 -7.05 3.11 2.20
N PHE A 17 -6.57 3.67 3.30
CA PHE A 17 -7.18 4.82 3.94
C PHE A 17 -6.14 5.91 4.17
N LEU A 18 -6.53 7.16 3.97
CA LEU A 18 -5.66 8.31 4.24
C LEU A 18 -6.22 9.07 5.44
N LEU A 19 -5.41 9.17 6.49
CA LEU A 19 -5.75 9.91 7.69
C LEU A 19 -4.94 11.19 7.72
N GLU A 20 -5.61 12.33 7.87
CA GLU A 20 -4.95 13.63 7.90
C GLU A 20 -5.31 14.36 9.19
N GLY A 21 -4.32 14.85 9.90
CA GLY A 21 -4.52 15.61 11.12
C GLY A 21 -3.19 16.02 11.73
N ALA A 22 -3.22 17.06 12.54
CA ALA A 22 -2.05 17.57 13.25
C ALA A 22 -0.85 17.82 12.33
N GLY A 23 -1.10 18.22 11.08
CA GLY A 23 -0.05 18.49 10.10
C GLY A 23 0.58 17.24 9.51
N LYS A 24 0.00 16.07 9.74
CA LYS A 24 0.54 14.80 9.26
C LYS A 24 -0.44 14.10 8.34
N LYS A 25 0.12 13.31 7.42
CA LYS A 25 -0.66 12.44 6.53
C LYS A 25 -0.17 11.02 6.73
N ILE A 26 -1.09 10.17 7.18
CA ILE A 26 -0.79 8.78 7.51
C ILE A 26 -1.63 7.89 6.62
N LEU A 27 -0.97 6.98 5.93
CA LEU A 27 -1.66 5.99 5.13
C LEU A 27 -1.89 4.74 5.98
N ILE A 28 -3.08 4.19 5.92
CA ILE A 28 -3.40 2.95 6.62
C ILE A 28 -3.65 1.89 5.55
N ASP A 29 -2.76 0.93 5.49
CA ASP A 29 -2.73 -0.13 4.49
C ASP A 29 -2.55 0.41 3.08
N CYS A 30 -2.07 -0.44 2.20
CA CYS A 30 -1.88 -0.12 0.79
C CYS A 30 -1.99 -1.43 0.02
N GLY A 31 -3.23 -1.88 -0.20
CA GLY A 31 -3.51 -3.24 -0.63
C GLY A 31 -3.85 -3.38 -2.09
N LEU A 32 -3.72 -4.60 -2.59
CA LEU A 32 -4.15 -4.95 -3.93
C LEU A 32 -5.62 -5.30 -3.94
N TYR A 33 -6.31 -4.87 -4.99
CA TYR A 33 -7.63 -5.40 -5.30
C TYR A 33 -7.51 -6.82 -5.85
N GLN A 34 -8.39 -7.69 -5.45
CA GLN A 34 -8.39 -9.09 -5.88
C GLN A 34 -9.80 -9.51 -6.25
N GLY A 35 -9.90 -10.40 -7.22
CA GLY A 35 -11.16 -11.01 -7.61
C GLY A 35 -11.61 -10.59 -9.00
N LYS A 36 -12.39 -9.52 -9.09
CA LYS A 36 -12.94 -9.09 -10.37
C LYS A 36 -11.91 -8.37 -11.22
N ALA A 37 -11.90 -8.64 -12.52
CA ALA A 37 -10.94 -8.01 -13.43
C ALA A 37 -11.00 -6.49 -13.40
N ALA A 38 -12.20 -5.92 -13.27
CA ALA A 38 -12.35 -4.47 -13.22
C ALA A 38 -11.68 -3.89 -11.98
N GLU A 39 -11.80 -4.59 -10.84
CA GLU A 39 -11.15 -4.14 -9.61
C GLU A 39 -9.64 -4.35 -9.67
N GLU A 40 -9.20 -5.45 -10.26
CA GLU A 40 -7.77 -5.71 -10.37
C GLU A 40 -7.06 -4.72 -11.27
N ARG A 41 -7.75 -4.16 -12.24
CA ARG A 41 -7.16 -3.10 -13.07
C ARG A 41 -6.82 -1.85 -12.27
N GLU A 42 -7.54 -1.60 -11.16
CA GLU A 42 -7.25 -0.46 -10.30
C GLU A 42 -5.89 -0.58 -9.62
N ASN A 43 -5.32 -1.78 -9.57
CA ASN A 43 -3.98 -1.98 -9.00
C ASN A 43 -2.91 -1.23 -9.79
N TYR A 44 -3.18 -0.89 -11.04
CA TYR A 44 -2.22 -0.21 -11.90
C TYR A 44 -2.53 1.27 -12.07
N SER A 45 -3.61 1.75 -11.45
CA SER A 45 -3.98 3.15 -11.50
C SER A 45 -3.06 3.97 -10.59
N ASP A 46 -2.87 5.23 -10.93
CA ASP A 46 -2.11 6.13 -10.07
C ASP A 46 -2.81 6.28 -8.72
N PHE A 47 -2.01 6.52 -7.69
CA PHE A 47 -2.58 6.84 -6.38
C PHE A 47 -3.30 8.18 -6.43
N ALA A 48 -4.38 8.29 -5.66
CA ALA A 48 -5.20 9.50 -5.61
C ALA A 48 -4.55 10.62 -4.80
N TYR A 49 -3.39 10.39 -4.26
CA TYR A 49 -2.63 11.34 -3.43
C TYR A 49 -1.19 11.37 -3.92
N ASN A 50 -0.47 12.42 -3.51
CA ASN A 50 0.96 12.51 -3.79
C ASN A 50 1.69 11.65 -2.78
N VAL A 51 2.32 10.57 -3.23
CA VAL A 51 2.99 9.61 -2.32
C VAL A 51 4.10 10.27 -1.50
N GLN A 52 4.70 11.34 -2.01
CA GLN A 52 5.76 12.03 -1.31
C GLN A 52 5.25 12.85 -0.13
N ASP A 53 3.95 13.13 -0.08
CA ASP A 53 3.35 13.87 1.03
C ASP A 53 3.01 12.98 2.21
N ILE A 54 3.06 11.67 2.04
CA ILE A 54 2.71 10.71 3.10
C ILE A 54 3.85 10.63 4.11
N ASP A 55 3.53 10.91 5.36
CA ASP A 55 4.54 10.89 6.43
C ASP A 55 4.90 9.48 6.86
N PHE A 56 3.92 8.62 7.04
CA PHE A 56 4.17 7.19 7.24
C PHE A 56 2.97 6.34 6.87
N LEU A 57 3.25 5.06 6.69
CA LEU A 57 2.25 4.04 6.41
C LEU A 57 2.15 3.13 7.62
N LEU A 58 0.93 2.96 8.12
CA LEU A 58 0.64 1.98 9.15
C LEU A 58 0.06 0.75 8.46
N LEU A 59 0.72 -0.39 8.63
CA LEU A 59 0.27 -1.63 8.01
C LEU A 59 -0.37 -2.51 9.08
N THR A 60 -1.64 -2.84 8.89
CA THR A 60 -2.38 -3.60 9.89
C THR A 60 -1.95 -5.06 9.94
N HIS A 61 -1.75 -5.67 8.79
CA HIS A 61 -1.27 -7.05 8.70
C HIS A 61 -0.75 -7.32 7.29
N ALA A 62 -0.17 -8.50 7.08
CA ALA A 62 0.63 -8.77 5.90
C ALA A 62 -0.16 -9.27 4.68
N HIS A 63 -1.46 -9.51 4.79
CA HIS A 63 -2.24 -10.01 3.67
C HIS A 63 -2.12 -9.08 2.46
N ILE A 64 -2.11 -9.66 1.27
CA ILE A 64 -1.82 -8.93 0.05
C ILE A 64 -2.87 -7.85 -0.27
N ASP A 65 -4.11 -8.05 0.17
CA ASP A 65 -5.15 -7.04 0.00
C ASP A 65 -5.00 -5.87 0.97
N HIS A 66 -4.00 -5.90 1.83
CA HIS A 66 -3.63 -4.80 2.74
C HIS A 66 -2.21 -4.31 2.49
N SER A 67 -1.33 -5.10 1.92
CA SER A 67 0.09 -4.77 1.77
C SER A 67 0.58 -4.76 0.32
N GLY A 68 -0.18 -5.33 -0.60
CA GLY A 68 0.34 -5.69 -1.91
C GLY A 68 0.71 -4.54 -2.83
N LYS A 69 0.26 -3.31 -2.56
CA LYS A 69 0.63 -2.14 -3.36
C LYS A 69 1.77 -1.34 -2.73
N ILE A 70 2.34 -1.81 -1.62
CA ILE A 70 3.51 -1.14 -1.05
C ILE A 70 4.67 -1.09 -2.04
N PRO A 71 4.98 -2.15 -2.81
CA PRO A 71 6.02 -2.03 -3.83
C PRO A 71 5.76 -0.93 -4.85
N LYS A 72 4.51 -0.76 -5.27
CA LYS A 72 4.15 0.32 -6.18
C LYS A 72 4.35 1.68 -5.54
N LEU A 73 4.00 1.79 -4.26
CA LEU A 73 4.19 3.01 -3.49
C LEU A 73 5.68 3.39 -3.50
N TYR A 74 6.55 2.42 -3.27
CA TYR A 74 7.98 2.63 -3.30
C TYR A 74 8.48 3.05 -4.68
N VAL A 75 8.01 2.38 -5.73
CA VAL A 75 8.38 2.72 -7.11
C VAL A 75 7.95 4.15 -7.43
N ASP A 76 6.79 4.57 -6.92
CA ASP A 76 6.26 5.92 -7.18
C ASP A 76 6.91 7.00 -6.31
N GLY A 77 7.88 6.65 -5.47
CA GLY A 77 8.69 7.63 -4.77
C GLY A 77 8.57 7.67 -3.26
N TYR A 78 7.76 6.80 -2.66
CA TYR A 78 7.62 6.76 -1.20
C TYR A 78 8.92 6.26 -0.56
N ARG A 79 9.43 7.01 0.42
CA ARG A 79 10.68 6.67 1.10
C ARG A 79 10.58 6.78 2.61
N ASN A 80 9.38 7.03 3.12
CA ASN A 80 9.16 7.21 4.55
C ASN A 80 8.86 5.87 5.23
N PRO A 81 8.79 5.84 6.58
CA PRO A 81 8.64 4.56 7.28
C PRO A 81 7.34 3.82 7.00
N VAL A 82 7.43 2.51 7.04
CA VAL A 82 6.27 1.62 7.12
C VAL A 82 6.30 1.03 8.53
N ILE A 83 5.23 1.24 9.27
CA ILE A 83 5.16 0.85 10.67
C ILE A 83 4.19 -0.32 10.79
N ALA A 84 4.66 -1.41 11.39
CA ALA A 84 3.88 -2.63 11.56
C ALA A 84 4.44 -3.43 12.72
N THR A 85 3.71 -4.47 13.13
CA THR A 85 4.25 -5.39 14.13
C THR A 85 5.44 -6.14 13.55
N LYS A 86 6.30 -6.67 14.43
CA LYS A 86 7.46 -7.42 13.98
C LYS A 86 7.06 -8.62 13.11
N ALA A 87 6.02 -9.35 13.51
CA ALA A 87 5.56 -10.50 12.74
C ALA A 87 5.11 -10.09 11.32
N THR A 88 4.40 -8.97 11.21
CA THR A 88 3.99 -8.44 9.92
C THR A 88 5.20 -8.04 9.07
N CYS A 89 6.18 -7.38 9.68
CA CYS A 89 7.40 -7.00 8.96
C CYS A 89 8.14 -8.22 8.44
N ASP A 90 8.26 -9.26 9.27
CA ASP A 90 8.94 -10.50 8.88
C ASP A 90 8.22 -11.18 7.70
N LEU A 91 6.89 -11.24 7.75
CA LEU A 91 6.12 -11.83 6.65
C LEU A 91 6.26 -11.00 5.38
N CYS A 92 6.21 -9.69 5.47
CA CYS A 92 6.34 -8.82 4.31
C CYS A 92 7.71 -8.94 3.66
N SER A 93 8.74 -9.17 4.44
CA SER A 93 10.08 -9.34 3.88
C SER A 93 10.19 -10.57 2.98
N ILE A 94 9.28 -11.52 3.16
CA ILE A 94 9.21 -12.71 2.31
C ILE A 94 8.19 -12.52 1.19
N MET A 95 6.98 -12.04 1.54
CA MET A 95 5.86 -11.94 0.60
C MET A 95 6.05 -10.89 -0.46
N LEU A 96 6.52 -9.71 -0.09
CA LEU A 96 6.60 -8.61 -1.03
C LEU A 96 7.69 -8.81 -2.08
N PRO A 97 8.86 -9.35 -1.76
CA PRO A 97 9.81 -9.74 -2.81
C PRO A 97 9.22 -10.73 -3.82
N ASP A 98 8.41 -11.67 -3.34
CA ASP A 98 7.78 -12.65 -4.24
C ASP A 98 6.71 -12.01 -5.11
N SER A 99 6.13 -10.90 -4.69
CA SER A 99 5.12 -10.21 -5.49
C SER A 99 5.72 -9.14 -6.40
N ARG A 100 7.01 -9.11 -6.56
CA ARG A 100 7.68 -8.13 -7.41
C ARG A 100 7.29 -8.22 -8.88
N THR A 101 6.66 -9.30 -9.27
CA THR A 101 6.17 -9.42 -10.63
C THR A 101 5.19 -8.32 -10.98
N TYR A 102 4.61 -7.66 -9.98
CA TYR A 102 3.77 -6.50 -10.21
C TYR A 102 4.60 -5.28 -10.59
N SER A 103 5.83 -5.25 -10.15
CA SER A 103 6.72 -4.12 -10.38
C SER A 103 7.62 -4.49 -11.54
N ARG A 104 7.13 -4.36 -12.72
CA ARG A 104 7.77 -4.86 -13.92
C ARG A 104 9.19 -4.37 -14.16
N ASP A 105 9.57 -3.27 -13.53
CA ASP A 105 10.92 -2.77 -13.62
C ASP A 105 11.83 -3.36 -12.54
N GLY A 106 11.28 -4.10 -11.60
CA GLY A 106 12.04 -4.78 -10.57
C GLY A 106 12.70 -3.91 -9.54
N LYS A 107 12.44 -2.63 -9.55
CA LYS A 107 13.17 -1.69 -8.69
C LYS A 107 13.03 -1.95 -7.21
N TRP A 108 11.84 -2.27 -6.76
CA TRP A 108 11.65 -2.43 -5.33
C TRP A 108 12.30 -3.70 -4.79
N VAL A 109 12.67 -4.60 -5.67
CA VAL A 109 13.39 -5.82 -5.28
C VAL A 109 14.80 -5.49 -4.84
N GLU A 110 15.33 -4.41 -5.34
CA GLU A 110 16.72 -4.04 -5.15
C GLU A 110 16.99 -3.21 -3.93
N LYS A 111 15.96 -2.88 -3.18
CA LYS A 111 16.10 -1.99 -2.02
C LYS A 111 16.92 -2.58 -0.90
#